data_c8ff3e51034d271d21a5c1f6f1ed4e33
#
_entry.id   c8ff3e51034d271d21a5c1f6f1ed4e33
#
_cell.length_a   1.000
_cell.length_b   1.000
_cell.length_c   1.000
_cell.angle_alpha   90.00
_cell.angle_beta   90.00
_cell.angle_gamma   90.00
#
_symmetry.space_group_name_H-M   'P 1'
#
loop_
_entity.id
_entity.type
_entity.pdbx_description
1 polymer ?
#
loop_
_entity_poly.entity_id
_entity_poly.type
_entity_poly.pdbx_seq_one_letter_code
_entity_poly.pdbx_strand_id
1 'polypeptide(L)'
;MKYKTALLTMVCTLCMSATMASPRDTARVEHLSMWNQLSAPLLGNPALHGATYDKSYSEMVLSVDCQHQSEAFVEEKGKGHVLGALAVNSYLRMNPRSAVWGSASYTTGKQKSICWNSTSDYELLAPYVMADTLGGDTHRERYTFSGGYGTQLGRVLLGGEMAIRAEHEYRDRDPRMRGIVTELLLRGGAGLMAWHYRWGVLAEGTIYKQTNSVDFYNELGVIPEYHMTGLGTEYGRFAGEQRSLAYRGGSFDIAFDAVPTGNEGLYGHVSLGRNAYERLLTSANSLPLSRLIYNKVETTMGWKQESKHHWAAYAHFAFTKRSGDENLIGKSDSQYYPVIGKLTMYKDYLMDASIGGMYGQQGGDRSWMVSLKAGYRNHRERYVYPERLLDRAHAYVKVAGEWMRPMSRRLSLSLGADAGHYARVSDNMVMPFANMTSKFAEMIRHKYRFVKASYTEAHLHARGDYHLKSSSIGLFAEVAGGMVLCSEREQQVGLRASVGVTF
;
A
#
# COMPACT_ATOMS: atom_id res chain seq x y z
N MET A 1 39.81 -10.20 -17.07
CA MET A 1 39.56 -9.12 -18.08
C MET A 1 38.77 -9.59 -19.30
N LYS A 2 38.79 -10.87 -19.71
CA LYS A 2 38.11 -11.36 -20.93
C LYS A 2 36.58 -11.46 -20.86
N TYR A 3 35.95 -11.52 -19.65
CA TYR A 3 34.49 -11.63 -19.51
C TYR A 3 33.76 -10.27 -19.50
N LYS A 4 34.46 -9.18 -19.19
CA LYS A 4 33.87 -7.82 -19.23
C LYS A 4 33.66 -7.31 -20.65
N THR A 5 34.54 -7.71 -21.60
CA THR A 5 34.43 -7.33 -23.01
C THR A 5 33.35 -8.13 -23.73
N ALA A 6 33.12 -9.39 -23.37
CA ALA A 6 32.09 -10.23 -23.96
C ALA A 6 30.67 -9.76 -23.59
N LEU A 7 30.47 -9.30 -22.36
CA LEU A 7 29.17 -8.78 -21.92
C LEU A 7 28.83 -7.43 -22.59
N LEU A 8 29.84 -6.58 -22.79
CA LEU A 8 29.67 -5.28 -23.44
C LEU A 8 29.41 -5.42 -24.95
N THR A 9 30.04 -6.40 -25.64
CA THR A 9 29.79 -6.71 -27.06
C THR A 9 28.43 -7.37 -27.26
N MET A 10 27.94 -8.19 -26.32
CA MET A 10 26.61 -8.79 -26.40
C MET A 10 25.49 -7.76 -26.25
N VAL A 11 25.71 -6.72 -25.44
CA VAL A 11 24.78 -5.59 -25.29
C VAL A 11 24.78 -4.66 -26.52
N CYS A 12 25.95 -4.47 -27.19
CA CYS A 12 26.04 -3.61 -28.37
C CYS A 12 25.51 -4.26 -29.66
N THR A 13 25.55 -5.60 -29.83
CA THR A 13 25.04 -6.27 -31.01
C THR A 13 23.52 -6.45 -31.05
N LEU A 14 22.83 -6.23 -29.93
CA LEU A 14 21.36 -6.24 -29.85
C LEU A 14 20.70 -4.94 -30.35
N CYS A 15 21.48 -3.99 -30.86
CA CYS A 15 20.99 -2.64 -31.17
C CYS A 15 20.50 -2.37 -32.58
N MET A 16 20.50 -3.34 -33.54
CA MET A 16 20.17 -3.05 -34.95
C MET A 16 19.17 -4.03 -35.55
N SER A 17 17.89 -3.85 -35.24
CA SER A 17 16.79 -4.15 -36.15
C SER A 17 15.56 -3.36 -35.74
N ALA A 18 15.06 -2.49 -36.59
CA ALA A 18 13.75 -1.86 -36.41
C ALA A 18 12.68 -2.94 -36.51
N THR A 19 12.17 -3.39 -35.37
CA THR A 19 11.06 -4.34 -35.32
C THR A 19 9.80 -3.57 -34.96
N MET A 20 8.76 -3.68 -35.79
CA MET A 20 7.44 -3.13 -35.49
C MET A 20 6.93 -3.79 -34.20
N ALA A 21 6.48 -2.99 -33.22
CA ALA A 21 5.85 -3.47 -32.00
C ALA A 21 4.60 -4.30 -32.30
N SER A 22 4.38 -5.37 -31.58
CA SER A 22 3.13 -6.11 -31.67
C SER A 22 1.96 -5.26 -31.11
N PRO A 23 0.71 -5.47 -31.57
CA PRO A 23 -0.45 -4.77 -31.04
C PRO A 23 -0.60 -4.93 -29.51
N ARG A 24 -0.02 -5.97 -28.92
CA ARG A 24 -0.06 -6.28 -27.47
C ARG A 24 0.99 -5.54 -26.68
N ASP A 25 2.16 -5.32 -27.22
CA ASP A 25 3.15 -4.47 -26.59
C ASP A 25 2.57 -3.07 -26.40
N THR A 26 1.75 -2.62 -27.37
CA THR A 26 1.05 -1.34 -27.25
C THR A 26 -0.06 -1.34 -26.20
N ALA A 27 -0.80 -2.45 -26.01
CA ALA A 27 -1.79 -2.57 -24.93
C ALA A 27 -1.10 -2.58 -23.56
N ARG A 28 -0.02 -3.34 -23.43
CA ARG A 28 0.77 -3.38 -22.19
C ARG A 28 1.36 -2.01 -21.84
N VAL A 29 1.96 -1.31 -22.82
CA VAL A 29 2.48 0.05 -22.60
C VAL A 29 1.37 1.00 -22.15
N GLU A 30 0.17 0.89 -22.76
CA GLU A 30 -0.99 1.68 -22.38
C GLU A 30 -1.45 1.43 -20.94
N HIS A 31 -1.40 0.19 -20.45
CA HIS A 31 -1.87 -0.15 -19.11
C HIS A 31 -0.80 -0.02 -18.02
N LEU A 32 0.47 -0.33 -18.31
CA LEU A 32 1.51 -0.52 -17.29
C LEU A 32 2.64 0.50 -17.36
N SER A 33 2.69 1.41 -18.33
CA SER A 33 3.79 2.38 -18.41
C SER A 33 3.81 3.36 -17.23
N MET A 34 4.99 3.80 -16.84
CA MET A 34 5.19 4.81 -15.83
C MET A 34 4.42 6.11 -16.14
N TRP A 35 4.24 6.45 -17.40
CA TRP A 35 3.44 7.61 -17.83
C TRP A 35 1.99 7.51 -17.38
N ASN A 36 1.39 6.34 -17.55
CA ASN A 36 -0.02 6.13 -17.19
C ASN A 36 -0.22 5.99 -15.67
N GLN A 37 0.81 5.55 -14.95
CA GLN A 37 0.81 5.57 -13.48
C GLN A 37 0.73 6.98 -12.89
N LEU A 38 1.13 8.02 -13.63
CA LEU A 38 0.93 9.41 -13.22
C LEU A 38 -0.55 9.75 -12.99
N SER A 39 -1.42 9.10 -13.73
CA SER A 39 -2.88 9.25 -13.62
C SER A 39 -3.54 8.22 -12.69
N ALA A 40 -2.76 7.37 -12.00
CA ALA A 40 -3.29 6.31 -11.14
C ALA A 40 -4.29 6.79 -10.07
N PRO A 41 -4.13 7.96 -9.40
CA PRO A 41 -5.13 8.47 -8.47
C PRO A 41 -6.49 8.72 -9.15
N LEU A 42 -6.49 9.15 -10.40
CA LEU A 42 -7.68 9.41 -11.21
C LEU A 42 -8.40 8.12 -11.63
N LEU A 43 -7.65 7.00 -11.73
CA LEU A 43 -8.20 5.69 -12.09
C LEU A 43 -8.97 5.04 -10.92
N GLY A 44 -8.85 5.57 -9.72
CA GLY A 44 -9.71 5.21 -8.59
C GLY A 44 -11.19 5.52 -8.83
N ASN A 45 -11.49 6.47 -9.72
CA ASN A 45 -12.86 6.81 -10.13
C ASN A 45 -13.36 5.86 -11.24
N PRO A 46 -14.33 4.97 -10.99
CA PRO A 46 -14.78 3.98 -11.97
C PRO A 46 -15.37 4.59 -13.24
N ALA A 47 -15.94 5.80 -13.18
CA ALA A 47 -16.45 6.49 -14.37
C ALA A 47 -15.30 6.92 -15.30
N LEU A 48 -14.18 7.40 -14.75
CA LEU A 48 -13.01 7.79 -15.51
C LEU A 48 -12.20 6.54 -15.96
N HIS A 49 -12.07 5.55 -15.10
CA HIS A 49 -11.39 4.29 -15.40
C HIS A 49 -11.99 3.62 -16.63
N GLY A 50 -13.32 3.52 -16.71
CA GLY A 50 -14.03 2.95 -17.85
C GLY A 50 -13.80 3.69 -19.19
N ALA A 51 -13.25 4.91 -19.16
CA ALA A 51 -12.98 5.75 -20.33
C ALA A 51 -11.48 5.98 -20.59
N THR A 52 -10.59 5.33 -19.82
CA THR A 52 -9.16 5.65 -19.87
C THR A 52 -8.40 4.88 -20.92
N TYR A 53 -8.63 3.57 -21.03
CA TYR A 53 -7.86 2.71 -21.93
C TYR A 53 -8.65 2.35 -23.18
N ASP A 54 -8.00 2.41 -24.33
CA ASP A 54 -8.59 2.03 -25.61
C ASP A 54 -8.48 0.53 -25.87
N LYS A 55 -7.49 -0.14 -25.28
CA LYS A 55 -7.20 -1.55 -25.51
C LYS A 55 -7.54 -2.40 -24.30
N SER A 56 -8.01 -3.62 -24.57
CA SER A 56 -8.13 -4.65 -23.55
C SER A 56 -6.77 -5.20 -23.18
N TYR A 57 -6.59 -5.49 -21.88
CA TYR A 57 -5.39 -6.13 -21.36
C TYR A 57 -5.76 -7.00 -20.18
N SER A 58 -5.32 -8.26 -20.22
CA SER A 58 -5.54 -9.21 -19.13
C SER A 58 -4.25 -9.97 -18.85
N GLU A 59 -3.99 -10.24 -17.59
CA GLU A 59 -2.85 -11.06 -17.17
C GLU A 59 -3.20 -11.95 -15.99
N MET A 60 -2.58 -13.14 -15.97
CA MET A 60 -2.56 -14.04 -14.82
C MET A 60 -1.12 -14.24 -14.39
N VAL A 61 -0.84 -14.04 -13.12
CA VAL A 61 0.51 -13.97 -12.55
C VAL A 61 0.62 -14.94 -11.39
N LEU A 62 1.64 -15.78 -11.40
CA LEU A 62 2.10 -16.53 -10.24
C LEU A 62 3.40 -15.88 -9.77
N SER A 63 3.49 -15.52 -8.49
CA SER A 63 4.65 -14.85 -7.94
C SER A 63 5.07 -15.40 -6.58
N VAL A 64 6.37 -15.28 -6.29
CA VAL A 64 6.93 -15.49 -4.95
C VAL A 64 7.65 -14.20 -4.56
N ASP A 65 7.35 -13.70 -3.36
CA ASP A 65 7.92 -12.48 -2.79
C ASP A 65 8.62 -12.82 -1.47
N CYS A 66 9.90 -12.48 -1.37
CA CYS A 66 10.71 -12.71 -0.20
C CYS A 66 11.30 -11.38 0.26
N GLN A 67 11.13 -11.04 1.52
CA GLN A 67 11.74 -9.88 2.16
C GLN A 67 12.42 -10.29 3.45
N HIS A 68 13.59 -9.71 3.71
CA HIS A 68 14.34 -9.92 4.93
C HIS A 68 14.97 -8.62 5.43
N GLN A 69 14.89 -8.38 6.74
CA GLN A 69 15.58 -7.31 7.45
C GLN A 69 16.63 -7.92 8.36
N SER A 70 17.81 -7.32 8.46
CA SER A 70 18.87 -7.72 9.39
C SER A 70 18.39 -7.63 10.85
N GLU A 71 17.64 -6.57 11.16
CA GLU A 71 16.91 -6.38 12.41
C GLU A 71 15.49 -5.89 12.08
N ALA A 72 14.48 -6.22 12.89
CA ALA A 72 13.13 -5.69 12.67
C ALA A 72 13.11 -4.18 12.91
N PHE A 73 12.93 -3.36 11.88
CA PHE A 73 12.87 -1.90 12.01
C PHE A 73 11.66 -1.46 12.85
N VAL A 74 10.58 -2.20 12.74
CA VAL A 74 9.37 -2.08 13.54
C VAL A 74 9.00 -3.49 13.99
N GLU A 75 9.22 -3.82 15.24
CA GLU A 75 9.06 -5.17 15.79
C GLU A 75 7.64 -5.71 15.59
N GLU A 76 6.64 -4.82 15.62
CA GLU A 76 5.24 -5.15 15.39
C GLU A 76 4.94 -5.62 13.96
N LYS A 77 5.84 -5.38 13.00
CA LYS A 77 5.75 -5.82 11.60
C LYS A 77 6.67 -7.02 11.30
N GLY A 78 7.57 -7.35 12.22
CA GLY A 78 8.54 -8.44 12.08
C GLY A 78 9.73 -8.14 11.18
N LYS A 79 10.49 -9.18 10.86
CA LYS A 79 11.77 -9.10 10.10
C LYS A 79 11.63 -9.34 8.60
N GLY A 80 10.42 -9.58 8.11
CA GLY A 80 10.19 -9.85 6.69
C GLY A 80 9.16 -10.93 6.46
N HIS A 81 9.11 -11.43 5.22
CA HIS A 81 8.11 -12.41 4.82
C HIS A 81 8.60 -13.29 3.66
N VAL A 82 7.89 -14.40 3.46
CA VAL A 82 7.93 -15.23 2.26
C VAL A 82 6.49 -15.51 1.87
N LEU A 83 6.05 -14.92 0.76
CA LEU A 83 4.67 -14.99 0.28
C LEU A 83 4.62 -15.53 -1.15
N GLY A 84 3.70 -16.46 -1.40
CA GLY A 84 3.31 -16.88 -2.74
C GLY A 84 1.98 -16.23 -3.10
N ALA A 85 1.80 -15.81 -4.34
CA ALA A 85 0.53 -15.24 -4.81
C ALA A 85 0.18 -15.70 -6.21
N LEU A 86 -1.11 -15.98 -6.42
CA LEU A 86 -1.75 -16.11 -7.73
C LEU A 86 -2.68 -14.92 -7.90
N ALA A 87 -2.52 -14.16 -8.98
CA ALA A 87 -3.33 -13.00 -9.28
C ALA A 87 -3.80 -13.01 -10.73
N VAL A 88 -5.02 -12.53 -10.95
CA VAL A 88 -5.59 -12.27 -12.27
C VAL A 88 -6.08 -10.84 -12.29
N ASN A 89 -5.67 -10.07 -13.30
CA ASN A 89 -6.15 -8.72 -13.56
C ASN A 89 -6.67 -8.68 -14.99
N SER A 90 -7.81 -8.09 -15.20
CA SER A 90 -8.44 -8.00 -16.50
C SER A 90 -9.12 -6.65 -16.69
N TYR A 91 -8.87 -6.04 -17.83
CA TYR A 91 -9.61 -4.90 -18.33
C TYR A 91 -10.08 -5.22 -19.75
N LEU A 92 -11.37 -5.23 -19.96
CA LEU A 92 -11.99 -5.55 -21.25
C LEU A 92 -12.74 -4.34 -21.78
N ARG A 93 -12.28 -3.81 -22.90
CA ARG A 93 -12.99 -2.80 -23.67
C ARG A 93 -14.09 -3.49 -24.48
N MET A 94 -15.33 -3.39 -24.02
CA MET A 94 -16.47 -4.05 -24.67
C MET A 94 -16.88 -3.36 -25.98
N ASN A 95 -16.80 -2.05 -25.99
CA ASN A 95 -17.10 -1.18 -27.11
C ASN A 95 -16.47 0.22 -26.89
N PRO A 96 -16.50 1.15 -27.84
CA PRO A 96 -15.88 2.47 -27.67
C PRO A 96 -16.38 3.30 -26.48
N ARG A 97 -17.51 2.90 -25.87
CA ARG A 97 -18.15 3.64 -24.76
C ARG A 97 -18.17 2.90 -23.44
N SER A 98 -17.87 1.61 -23.42
CA SER A 98 -18.04 0.81 -22.21
C SER A 98 -16.86 -0.14 -21.99
N ALA A 99 -16.46 -0.26 -20.73
CA ALA A 99 -15.44 -1.21 -20.30
C ALA A 99 -15.85 -1.92 -19.01
N VAL A 100 -15.34 -3.13 -18.85
CA VAL A 100 -15.45 -3.97 -17.64
C VAL A 100 -14.04 -4.28 -17.17
N TRP A 101 -13.83 -4.29 -15.88
CA TRP A 101 -12.56 -4.72 -15.30
C TRP A 101 -12.79 -5.54 -14.05
N GLY A 102 -11.79 -6.28 -13.65
CA GLY A 102 -11.83 -7.03 -12.43
C GLY A 102 -10.49 -7.64 -12.07
N SER A 103 -10.37 -7.99 -10.81
CA SER A 103 -9.21 -8.71 -10.32
C SER A 103 -9.61 -9.79 -9.34
N ALA A 104 -8.79 -10.84 -9.26
CA ALA A 104 -8.86 -11.86 -8.25
C ALA A 104 -7.45 -12.19 -7.80
N SER A 105 -7.22 -12.31 -6.48
CA SER A 105 -5.93 -12.78 -5.99
C SER A 105 -6.07 -13.66 -4.77
N TYR A 106 -5.16 -14.63 -4.67
CA TYR A 106 -4.89 -15.42 -3.49
C TYR A 106 -3.43 -15.27 -3.10
N THR A 107 -3.18 -14.87 -1.87
CA THR A 107 -1.82 -14.73 -1.32
C THR A 107 -1.70 -15.58 -0.08
N THR A 108 -0.65 -16.38 0.02
CA THR A 108 -0.36 -17.19 1.19
C THR A 108 1.12 -17.21 1.51
N GLY A 109 1.46 -17.40 2.78
CA GLY A 109 2.85 -17.52 3.22
C GLY A 109 3.05 -17.15 4.69
N LYS A 110 4.29 -16.80 5.01
CA LYS A 110 4.71 -16.51 6.38
C LYS A 110 5.24 -15.09 6.51
N GLN A 111 4.84 -14.42 7.58
CA GLN A 111 5.53 -13.24 8.12
C GLN A 111 6.41 -13.69 9.27
N LYS A 112 7.63 -13.14 9.36
CA LYS A 112 8.66 -13.66 10.26
C LYS A 112 8.92 -12.75 11.44
N SER A 113 9.03 -13.36 12.63
CA SER A 113 9.50 -12.71 13.86
C SER A 113 8.70 -11.46 14.21
N ILE A 114 7.36 -11.53 14.13
CA ILE A 114 6.48 -10.47 14.62
C ILE A 114 6.50 -10.50 16.14
N CYS A 115 6.76 -9.36 16.77
CA CYS A 115 6.73 -9.17 18.20
C CYS A 115 5.89 -7.93 18.53
N TRP A 116 5.35 -7.81 19.73
CA TRP A 116 4.49 -6.70 20.14
C TRP A 116 3.24 -6.50 19.29
N ASN A 117 2.79 -7.56 18.62
CA ASN A 117 1.57 -7.55 17.83
C ASN A 117 0.95 -8.95 17.73
N SER A 118 -0.28 -9.07 18.21
CA SER A 118 -1.14 -10.25 18.06
C SER A 118 -2.42 -9.91 17.29
N THR A 119 -2.39 -8.83 16.46
CA THR A 119 -3.55 -8.29 15.76
C THR A 119 -3.28 -8.21 14.26
N SER A 120 -4.14 -8.79 13.45
CA SER A 120 -4.08 -8.61 12.00
C SER A 120 -4.34 -7.15 11.61
N ASP A 121 -3.93 -6.74 10.39
CA ASP A 121 -4.04 -5.36 9.91
C ASP A 121 -3.45 -4.31 10.87
N TYR A 122 -2.28 -4.61 11.44
CA TYR A 122 -1.61 -3.75 12.41
C TYR A 122 -1.55 -2.27 11.97
N GLU A 123 -1.16 -1.99 10.73
CA GLU A 123 -1.02 -0.60 10.24
C GLU A 123 -2.34 0.17 10.24
N LEU A 124 -3.45 -0.52 10.02
CA LEU A 124 -4.78 0.07 10.01
C LEU A 124 -5.27 0.37 11.42
N LEU A 125 -4.97 -0.51 12.39
CA LEU A 125 -5.56 -0.48 13.72
C LEU A 125 -4.65 0.08 14.80
N ALA A 126 -3.31 0.11 14.57
CA ALA A 126 -2.37 0.68 15.54
C ALA A 126 -2.73 2.13 15.87
N PRO A 127 -2.58 2.52 17.15
CA PRO A 127 -1.91 1.81 18.23
C PRO A 127 -2.83 0.87 19.04
N TYR A 128 -4.10 0.80 18.72
CA TYR A 128 -5.10 0.07 19.51
C TYR A 128 -5.13 -1.41 19.14
N VAL A 129 -4.05 -2.10 19.40
CA VAL A 129 -3.84 -3.52 19.08
C VAL A 129 -3.68 -4.36 20.34
N MET A 130 -3.83 -5.66 20.19
CA MET A 130 -3.43 -6.65 21.18
C MET A 130 -1.98 -7.06 20.90
N ALA A 131 -1.20 -7.28 21.95
CA ALA A 131 0.24 -7.51 21.85
C ALA A 131 0.76 -8.48 22.90
N ASP A 132 1.68 -9.33 22.50
CA ASP A 132 2.49 -10.19 23.38
C ASP A 132 3.98 -9.84 23.27
N THR A 133 4.77 -10.29 24.25
CA THR A 133 6.22 -10.05 24.29
C THR A 133 7.08 -11.16 23.69
N LEU A 134 6.50 -12.33 23.37
CA LEU A 134 7.24 -13.45 22.80
C LEU A 134 7.27 -13.37 21.26
N GLY A 135 6.15 -12.99 20.68
CA GLY A 135 6.05 -12.92 19.24
C GLY A 135 6.17 -14.28 18.53
N GLY A 136 6.54 -14.23 17.26
CA GLY A 136 6.80 -15.40 16.43
C GLY A 136 6.43 -15.19 14.97
N ASP A 137 6.57 -16.26 14.18
CA ASP A 137 6.15 -16.27 12.79
C ASP A 137 4.63 -16.43 12.69
N THR A 138 3.99 -15.70 11.79
CA THR A 138 2.57 -15.88 11.47
C THR A 138 2.39 -16.41 10.06
N HIS A 139 1.35 -17.22 9.88
CA HIS A 139 0.85 -17.64 8.57
C HIS A 139 -0.24 -16.67 8.14
N ARG A 140 -0.26 -16.35 6.86
CA ARG A 140 -1.23 -15.45 6.28
C ARG A 140 -1.85 -16.06 5.03
N GLU A 141 -3.17 -15.97 4.94
CA GLU A 141 -3.96 -16.32 3.76
C GLU A 141 -4.89 -15.16 3.45
N ARG A 142 -4.78 -14.60 2.25
CA ARG A 142 -5.59 -13.45 1.83
C ARG A 142 -6.22 -13.74 0.48
N TYR A 143 -7.51 -13.48 0.39
CA TYR A 143 -8.31 -13.51 -0.83
C TYR A 143 -8.81 -12.11 -1.14
N THR A 144 -8.65 -11.66 -2.39
CA THR A 144 -9.23 -10.41 -2.85
C THR A 144 -9.95 -10.63 -4.17
N PHE A 145 -11.11 -9.99 -4.33
CA PHE A 145 -11.88 -9.99 -5.56
C PHE A 145 -12.37 -8.58 -5.81
N SER A 146 -12.30 -8.12 -7.05
CA SER A 146 -12.91 -6.87 -7.44
C SER A 146 -13.54 -6.99 -8.81
N GLY A 147 -14.55 -6.14 -9.07
CA GLY A 147 -15.17 -6.02 -10.37
C GLY A 147 -15.81 -4.66 -10.54
N GLY A 148 -15.65 -4.08 -11.72
CA GLY A 148 -16.18 -2.78 -12.05
C GLY A 148 -16.68 -2.69 -13.48
N TYR A 149 -17.53 -1.71 -13.71
CA TYR A 149 -18.10 -1.36 -15.00
C TYR A 149 -18.12 0.15 -15.16
N GLY A 150 -17.73 0.64 -16.32
CA GLY A 150 -17.80 2.05 -16.67
C GLY A 150 -18.38 2.24 -18.06
N THR A 151 -19.18 3.30 -18.23
CA THR A 151 -19.81 3.60 -19.52
C THR A 151 -19.93 5.10 -19.76
N GLN A 152 -19.92 5.47 -21.04
CA GLN A 152 -20.12 6.83 -21.53
C GLN A 152 -21.47 6.95 -22.22
N LEU A 153 -22.33 7.85 -21.73
CA LEU A 153 -23.64 8.19 -22.24
C LEU A 153 -23.64 9.63 -22.76
N GLY A 154 -23.29 9.79 -24.03
CA GLY A 154 -23.06 11.11 -24.60
C GLY A 154 -21.90 11.85 -23.93
N ARG A 155 -22.16 12.90 -23.16
CA ARG A 155 -21.15 13.66 -22.39
C ARG A 155 -21.01 13.17 -20.95
N VAL A 156 -21.87 12.29 -20.48
CA VAL A 156 -21.87 11.79 -19.10
C VAL A 156 -21.08 10.47 -19.04
N LEU A 157 -20.24 10.35 -18.04
CA LEU A 157 -19.50 9.14 -17.68
C LEU A 157 -20.11 8.59 -16.38
N LEU A 158 -20.36 7.28 -16.33
CA LEU A 158 -20.86 6.60 -15.14
C LEU A 158 -20.06 5.34 -14.90
N GLY A 159 -19.83 5.01 -13.64
CA GLY A 159 -19.14 3.78 -13.30
C GLY A 159 -19.40 3.33 -11.88
N GLY A 160 -19.21 2.03 -11.65
CA GLY A 160 -19.30 1.40 -10.33
C GLY A 160 -18.30 0.28 -10.19
N GLU A 161 -17.83 0.08 -8.97
CA GLU A 161 -16.89 -0.99 -8.63
C GLU A 161 -17.23 -1.53 -7.24
N MET A 162 -17.04 -2.83 -7.07
CA MET A 162 -17.11 -3.53 -5.80
C MET A 162 -15.84 -4.35 -5.60
N ALA A 163 -15.31 -4.34 -4.36
CA ALA A 163 -14.22 -5.23 -3.99
C ALA A 163 -14.47 -5.87 -2.63
N ILE A 164 -13.98 -7.10 -2.46
CA ILE A 164 -14.06 -7.88 -1.23
C ILE A 164 -12.67 -8.37 -0.87
N ARG A 165 -12.30 -8.24 0.41
CA ARG A 165 -11.11 -8.84 0.99
C ARG A 165 -11.53 -9.75 2.14
N ALA A 166 -11.03 -10.98 2.13
CA ALA A 166 -11.07 -11.91 3.24
C ALA A 166 -9.64 -12.33 3.60
N GLU A 167 -9.32 -12.33 4.89
CA GLU A 167 -7.98 -12.68 5.34
C GLU A 167 -8.05 -13.51 6.62
N HIS A 168 -7.17 -14.50 6.70
CA HIS A 168 -6.91 -15.29 7.88
C HIS A 168 -5.43 -15.25 8.20
N GLU A 169 -5.10 -14.83 9.42
CA GLU A 169 -3.73 -14.80 9.93
C GLU A 169 -3.68 -15.57 11.25
N TYR A 170 -2.67 -16.43 11.41
CA TYR A 170 -2.55 -17.24 12.60
C TYR A 170 -1.10 -17.60 12.91
N ARG A 171 -0.84 -17.98 14.16
CA ARG A 171 0.45 -18.46 14.66
C ARG A 171 0.31 -19.89 15.17
N ASP A 172 1.20 -20.78 14.76
CA ASP A 172 1.17 -22.20 15.14
C ASP A 172 1.71 -22.47 16.54
N ARG A 173 2.51 -21.53 17.07
CA ARG A 173 3.15 -21.65 18.40
C ARG A 173 2.55 -20.67 19.37
N ASP A 174 2.58 -21.02 20.65
CA ASP A 174 2.11 -20.14 21.73
C ASP A 174 2.97 -18.85 21.81
N PRO A 175 2.35 -17.70 21.98
CA PRO A 175 0.90 -17.42 22.00
C PRO A 175 0.29 -17.56 20.60
N ARG A 176 -0.77 -18.37 20.47
CA ARG A 176 -1.43 -18.68 19.19
C ARG A 176 -2.44 -17.62 18.83
N MET A 177 -1.97 -16.53 18.23
CA MET A 177 -2.88 -15.53 17.70
C MET A 177 -3.64 -16.08 16.49
N ARG A 178 -4.89 -15.65 16.35
CA ARG A 178 -5.75 -15.91 15.20
C ARG A 178 -6.55 -14.67 14.88
N GLY A 179 -6.36 -14.13 13.68
CA GLY A 179 -7.08 -12.98 13.15
C GLY A 179 -7.89 -13.36 11.91
N ILE A 180 -9.13 -12.92 11.84
CA ILE A 180 -10.01 -13.08 10.67
C ILE A 180 -10.50 -11.70 10.28
N VAL A 181 -10.25 -11.31 9.04
CA VAL A 181 -10.61 -10.00 8.49
C VAL A 181 -11.58 -10.17 7.34
N THR A 182 -12.60 -9.32 7.28
CA THR A 182 -13.50 -9.18 6.14
C THR A 182 -13.70 -7.71 5.85
N GLU A 183 -13.54 -7.32 4.60
CA GLU A 183 -13.75 -5.95 4.12
C GLU A 183 -14.52 -5.96 2.82
N LEU A 184 -15.54 -5.11 2.74
CA LEU A 184 -16.32 -4.82 1.54
C LEU A 184 -16.09 -3.37 1.17
N LEU A 185 -15.71 -3.11 -0.07
CA LEU A 185 -15.55 -1.79 -0.64
C LEU A 185 -16.55 -1.61 -1.79
N LEU A 186 -17.21 -0.45 -1.80
CA LEU A 186 -18.11 -0.03 -2.87
C LEU A 186 -17.67 1.35 -3.37
N ARG A 187 -17.58 1.50 -4.68
CA ARG A 187 -17.26 2.76 -5.37
C ARG A 187 -18.34 3.11 -6.39
N GLY A 188 -18.75 4.36 -6.39
CA GLY A 188 -19.59 4.93 -7.42
C GLY A 188 -18.93 6.17 -8.00
N GLY A 189 -18.86 6.26 -9.32
CA GLY A 189 -18.30 7.39 -10.03
C GLY A 189 -19.26 7.99 -11.03
N ALA A 190 -19.24 9.31 -11.14
CA ALA A 190 -19.91 10.05 -12.20
C ALA A 190 -18.94 11.07 -12.82
N GLY A 191 -19.09 11.36 -14.10
CA GLY A 191 -18.25 12.33 -14.77
C GLY A 191 -18.98 13.06 -15.89
N LEU A 192 -18.40 14.18 -16.31
CA LEU A 192 -18.90 15.02 -17.38
C LEU A 192 -17.77 15.43 -18.32
N MET A 193 -17.96 15.24 -19.60
CA MET A 193 -17.08 15.75 -20.67
C MET A 193 -17.51 17.17 -21.06
N ALA A 194 -16.74 18.17 -20.64
CA ALA A 194 -16.98 19.57 -20.92
C ALA A 194 -15.67 20.36 -20.98
N TRP A 195 -15.60 21.41 -21.83
CA TRP A 195 -14.44 22.33 -21.96
C TRP A 195 -13.09 21.63 -22.21
N HIS A 196 -13.10 20.59 -23.02
CA HIS A 196 -11.91 19.73 -23.30
C HIS A 196 -11.36 18.98 -22.08
N TYR A 197 -12.20 18.77 -21.05
CA TYR A 197 -11.87 18.00 -19.85
C TYR A 197 -12.89 16.89 -19.61
N ARG A 198 -12.43 15.84 -18.96
CA ARG A 198 -13.24 14.87 -18.22
C ARG A 198 -13.21 15.27 -16.74
N TRP A 199 -14.31 15.75 -16.25
CA TRP A 199 -14.53 16.04 -14.83
C TRP A 199 -15.11 14.80 -14.18
N GLY A 200 -14.64 14.44 -13.00
CA GLY A 200 -15.11 13.28 -12.26
C GLY A 200 -15.43 13.59 -10.81
N VAL A 201 -16.41 12.89 -10.29
CA VAL A 201 -16.72 12.80 -8.85
C VAL A 201 -16.77 11.33 -8.48
N LEU A 202 -16.11 10.97 -7.40
CA LEU A 202 -16.09 9.63 -6.80
C LEU A 202 -16.70 9.69 -5.41
N ALA A 203 -17.53 8.70 -5.07
CA ALA A 203 -17.87 8.36 -3.70
C ALA A 203 -17.47 6.91 -3.44
N GLU A 204 -16.73 6.68 -2.36
CA GLU A 204 -16.26 5.38 -1.92
C GLU A 204 -16.67 5.12 -0.49
N GLY A 205 -17.07 3.89 -0.18
CA GLY A 205 -17.37 3.44 1.17
C GLY A 205 -16.81 2.06 1.43
N THR A 206 -16.27 1.81 2.64
CA THR A 206 -15.87 0.49 3.09
C THR A 206 -16.62 0.06 4.33
N ILE A 207 -16.87 -1.24 4.44
CA ILE A 207 -17.34 -1.91 5.66
C ILE A 207 -16.24 -2.88 6.09
N TYR A 208 -15.79 -2.73 7.33
CA TYR A 208 -14.68 -3.51 7.88
C TYR A 208 -15.10 -4.25 9.14
N LYS A 209 -14.71 -5.53 9.23
CA LYS A 209 -14.85 -6.36 10.42
C LYS A 209 -13.61 -7.22 10.60
N GLN A 210 -13.15 -7.33 11.84
CA GLN A 210 -12.05 -8.20 12.23
C GLN A 210 -12.34 -8.82 13.59
N THR A 211 -11.96 -10.07 13.76
CA THR A 211 -11.89 -10.74 15.08
C THR A 211 -10.47 -11.20 15.32
N ASN A 212 -10.01 -11.04 16.54
CA ASN A 212 -8.70 -11.54 16.99
C ASN A 212 -8.84 -12.29 18.30
N SER A 213 -8.20 -13.45 18.38
CA SER A 213 -8.07 -14.21 19.63
C SER A 213 -6.63 -14.68 19.80
N VAL A 214 -6.27 -14.99 21.05
CA VAL A 214 -4.99 -15.61 21.39
C VAL A 214 -5.25 -16.77 22.32
N ASP A 215 -4.82 -17.97 21.91
CA ASP A 215 -4.94 -19.19 22.66
C ASP A 215 -3.56 -19.75 23.06
N PHE A 216 -3.51 -20.56 24.11
CA PHE A 216 -2.31 -21.26 24.56
C PHE A 216 -2.56 -22.75 24.59
N TYR A 217 -1.67 -23.52 24.01
CA TYR A 217 -1.68 -24.96 24.12
C TYR A 217 -1.08 -25.41 25.46
N ASN A 218 -0.02 -24.73 25.90
CA ASN A 218 0.60 -24.98 27.20
C ASN A 218 0.06 -23.99 28.23
N GLU A 219 -0.89 -24.42 29.04
CA GLU A 219 -1.51 -23.61 30.07
C GLU A 219 -0.52 -23.14 31.18
N LEU A 220 0.58 -23.87 31.40
CA LEU A 220 1.64 -23.47 32.34
C LEU A 220 2.58 -22.44 31.76
N GLY A 221 2.59 -22.23 30.46
CA GLY A 221 3.44 -21.26 29.74
C GLY A 221 2.71 -19.98 29.34
N VAL A 222 1.58 -19.67 29.95
CA VAL A 222 0.79 -18.47 29.62
C VAL A 222 1.54 -17.19 29.92
N ILE A 223 1.60 -16.30 28.94
CA ILE A 223 2.11 -14.93 29.11
C ILE A 223 0.99 -13.91 29.00
N PRO A 224 1.15 -12.71 29.57
CA PRO A 224 0.15 -11.66 29.45
C PRO A 224 -0.02 -11.18 28.02
N GLU A 225 -1.27 -10.98 27.60
CA GLU A 225 -1.62 -10.18 26.43
C GLU A 225 -1.93 -8.76 26.89
N TYR A 226 -1.36 -7.78 26.18
CA TYR A 226 -1.50 -6.36 26.48
C TYR A 226 -2.45 -5.71 25.49
N HIS A 227 -3.29 -4.81 25.98
CA HIS A 227 -4.15 -3.98 25.13
C HIS A 227 -3.50 -2.62 24.93
N MET A 228 -2.67 -2.51 23.88
CA MET A 228 -1.91 -1.30 23.57
C MET A 228 -2.83 -0.11 23.29
N THR A 229 -2.40 1.07 23.70
CA THR A 229 -3.14 2.33 23.52
C THR A 229 -2.33 3.42 22.82
N GLY A 230 -1.00 3.33 22.83
CA GLY A 230 -0.11 4.21 22.07
C GLY A 230 1.18 4.55 22.81
N LEU A 231 2.26 4.63 22.01
CA LEU A 231 3.59 5.03 22.50
C LEU A 231 4.05 4.28 23.76
N GLY A 232 3.81 2.94 23.79
CA GLY A 232 4.20 2.10 24.93
C GLY A 232 3.30 2.23 26.16
N THR A 233 2.07 2.71 26.01
CA THR A 233 1.01 2.65 27.02
C THR A 233 0.06 1.51 26.72
N GLU A 234 -0.63 1.02 27.75
CA GLU A 234 -1.60 -0.06 27.65
C GLU A 234 -2.85 0.20 28.48
N TYR A 235 -3.89 -0.56 28.23
CA TYR A 235 -5.13 -0.56 28.99
C TYR A 235 -5.04 -1.59 30.13
N GLY A 236 -4.25 -1.29 31.17
CA GLY A 236 -3.82 -2.25 32.21
C GLY A 236 -4.95 -3.01 32.93
N ARG A 237 -6.17 -2.44 32.97
CA ARG A 237 -7.32 -3.09 33.62
C ARG A 237 -7.72 -4.43 32.99
N PHE A 238 -7.49 -4.59 31.68
CA PHE A 238 -7.88 -5.78 30.93
C PHE A 238 -6.68 -6.58 30.42
N ALA A 239 -5.46 -6.22 30.84
CA ALA A 239 -4.26 -6.95 30.48
C ALA A 239 -4.24 -8.35 31.10
N GLY A 240 -3.64 -9.30 30.37
CA GLY A 240 -3.33 -10.64 30.84
C GLY A 240 -4.34 -11.71 30.46
N GLU A 241 -5.57 -11.66 30.93
CA GLU A 241 -6.54 -12.75 30.75
C GLU A 241 -7.49 -12.54 29.56
N GLN A 242 -7.74 -11.28 29.19
CA GLN A 242 -8.68 -10.94 28.13
C GLN A 242 -7.99 -11.00 26.76
N ARG A 243 -8.21 -12.08 26.00
CA ARG A 243 -7.47 -12.44 24.80
C ARG A 243 -8.30 -12.44 23.53
N SER A 244 -9.48 -11.84 23.56
CA SER A 244 -10.38 -11.82 22.41
C SER A 244 -10.89 -10.41 22.14
N LEU A 245 -10.61 -9.91 20.95
CA LEU A 245 -11.03 -8.61 20.48
C LEU A 245 -11.80 -8.73 19.16
N ALA A 246 -12.69 -7.78 18.94
CA ALA A 246 -13.25 -7.51 17.63
C ALA A 246 -13.01 -6.05 17.25
N TYR A 247 -12.86 -5.82 15.95
CA TYR A 247 -12.81 -4.50 15.36
C TYR A 247 -13.94 -4.38 14.35
N ARG A 248 -14.62 -3.26 14.36
CA ARG A 248 -15.65 -2.92 13.38
C ARG A 248 -15.52 -1.48 12.96
N GLY A 249 -15.82 -1.18 11.72
CA GLY A 249 -15.75 0.17 11.21
C GLY A 249 -15.85 0.23 9.71
N GLY A 250 -15.28 1.27 9.15
CA GLY A 250 -15.25 1.50 7.72
C GLY A 250 -14.72 2.88 7.37
N SER A 251 -14.84 3.22 6.10
CA SER A 251 -14.46 4.51 5.57
C SER A 251 -15.56 5.10 4.70
N PHE A 252 -15.46 6.39 4.51
CA PHE A 252 -16.18 7.13 3.48
C PHE A 252 -15.21 8.16 2.89
N ASP A 253 -15.03 8.12 1.57
CA ASP A 253 -14.13 8.99 0.84
C ASP A 253 -14.87 9.62 -0.34
N ILE A 254 -14.58 10.89 -0.64
CA ILE A 254 -15.08 11.63 -1.80
C ILE A 254 -13.87 12.17 -2.54
N ALA A 255 -13.87 12.06 -3.88
CA ALA A 255 -12.84 12.67 -4.70
C ALA A 255 -13.41 13.45 -5.87
N PHE A 256 -12.65 14.45 -6.30
CA PHE A 256 -12.89 15.26 -7.49
C PHE A 256 -11.70 15.15 -8.42
N ASP A 257 -11.97 14.89 -9.68
CA ASP A 257 -10.99 14.63 -10.71
C ASP A 257 -11.17 15.57 -11.89
N ALA A 258 -10.06 16.00 -12.48
CA ALA A 258 -10.04 16.73 -13.74
C ALA A 258 -8.93 16.18 -14.64
N VAL A 259 -9.27 15.70 -15.83
CA VAL A 259 -8.32 15.14 -16.79
C VAL A 259 -8.56 15.75 -18.15
N PRO A 260 -7.54 16.29 -18.85
CA PRO A 260 -7.71 16.80 -20.19
C PRO A 260 -8.09 15.65 -21.16
N THR A 261 -8.96 15.93 -22.13
CA THR A 261 -9.31 14.99 -23.20
C THR A 261 -8.32 15.02 -24.35
N GLY A 262 -7.49 16.05 -24.43
CA GLY A 262 -6.44 16.21 -25.43
C GLY A 262 -5.07 15.76 -24.94
N ASN A 263 -4.07 15.96 -25.80
CA ASN A 263 -2.68 15.54 -25.55
C ASN A 263 -1.93 16.46 -24.58
N GLU A 264 -2.55 17.54 -24.12
CA GLU A 264 -1.94 18.45 -23.15
C GLU A 264 -3.01 19.09 -22.24
N GLY A 265 -2.60 19.46 -21.07
CA GLY A 265 -3.44 20.22 -20.15
C GLY A 265 -3.12 19.98 -18.68
N LEU A 266 -3.81 20.72 -17.85
CA LEU A 266 -3.77 20.60 -16.41
C LEU A 266 -4.56 19.36 -16.00
N TYR A 267 -4.00 18.53 -15.12
CA TYR A 267 -4.75 17.45 -14.48
C TYR A 267 -4.78 17.65 -12.98
N GLY A 268 -5.80 17.15 -12.31
CA GLY A 268 -5.96 17.31 -10.89
C GLY A 268 -6.80 16.21 -10.25
N HIS A 269 -6.42 15.89 -9.01
CA HIS A 269 -7.15 15.00 -8.11
C HIS A 269 -7.18 15.63 -6.72
N VAL A 270 -8.33 15.65 -6.09
CA VAL A 270 -8.51 16.06 -4.69
C VAL A 270 -9.41 15.05 -4.03
N SER A 271 -8.96 14.45 -2.95
CA SER A 271 -9.77 13.53 -2.15
C SER A 271 -9.85 13.93 -0.69
N LEU A 272 -10.99 13.66 -0.08
CA LEU A 272 -11.30 13.86 1.33
C LEU A 272 -11.85 12.55 1.86
N GLY A 273 -11.24 12.03 2.92
CA GLY A 273 -11.62 10.75 3.49
C GLY A 273 -11.76 10.77 5.00
N ARG A 274 -12.68 9.93 5.50
CA ARG A 274 -12.83 9.66 6.92
C ARG A 274 -13.03 8.18 7.16
N ASN A 275 -12.16 7.60 8.01
CA ASN A 275 -12.29 6.23 8.47
C ASN A 275 -12.53 6.23 9.98
N ALA A 276 -13.26 5.24 10.48
CA ALA A 276 -13.45 5.04 11.91
C ALA A 276 -13.48 3.54 12.23
N TYR A 277 -12.69 3.14 13.23
CA TYR A 277 -12.59 1.75 13.69
C TYR A 277 -12.76 1.70 15.19
N GLU A 278 -13.67 0.88 15.66
CA GLU A 278 -13.97 0.65 17.07
C GLU A 278 -13.39 -0.69 17.51
N ARG A 279 -12.68 -0.69 18.65
CA ARG A 279 -12.13 -1.88 19.28
C ARG A 279 -13.05 -2.34 20.40
N LEU A 280 -13.47 -3.58 20.35
CA LEU A 280 -14.42 -4.21 21.26
C LEU A 280 -13.76 -5.38 21.99
N LEU A 281 -13.92 -5.46 23.30
CA LEU A 281 -13.52 -6.60 24.11
C LEU A 281 -14.67 -7.63 24.11
N THR A 282 -14.51 -8.69 23.32
CA THR A 282 -15.60 -9.67 23.10
C THR A 282 -15.89 -10.50 24.34
N SER A 283 -14.87 -10.83 25.14
CA SER A 283 -14.99 -11.56 26.41
C SER A 283 -15.76 -10.80 27.49
N ALA A 284 -15.93 -9.47 27.34
CA ALA A 284 -16.70 -8.62 28.26
C ALA A 284 -17.96 -8.06 27.58
N ASN A 285 -18.75 -8.93 26.94
CA ASN A 285 -19.97 -8.56 26.27
C ASN A 285 -19.80 -7.46 25.20
N SER A 286 -18.75 -7.58 24.39
CA SER A 286 -18.40 -6.61 23.34
C SER A 286 -18.22 -5.18 23.89
N LEU A 287 -17.57 -5.05 25.02
CA LEU A 287 -17.28 -3.78 25.67
C LEU A 287 -16.42 -2.88 24.73
N PRO A 288 -16.86 -1.68 24.35
CA PRO A 288 -16.07 -0.77 23.54
C PRO A 288 -14.92 -0.18 24.37
N LEU A 289 -13.68 -0.49 23.97
CA LEU A 289 -12.47 0.01 24.64
C LEU A 289 -11.98 1.32 24.06
N SER A 290 -11.92 1.40 22.73
CA SER A 290 -11.37 2.57 22.05
C SER A 290 -11.92 2.72 20.63
N ARG A 291 -11.78 3.92 20.07
CA ARG A 291 -12.14 4.24 18.70
C ARG A 291 -11.04 5.03 18.03
N LEU A 292 -10.59 4.58 16.89
CA LEU A 292 -9.58 5.23 16.05
C LEU A 292 -10.27 5.90 14.86
N ILE A 293 -10.02 7.20 14.66
CA ILE A 293 -10.60 8.00 13.60
C ILE A 293 -9.48 8.58 12.75
N TYR A 294 -9.58 8.42 11.44
CA TYR A 294 -8.72 9.05 10.45
C TYR A 294 -9.49 10.15 9.72
N ASN A 295 -8.86 11.27 9.48
CA ASN A 295 -9.30 12.26 8.51
C ASN A 295 -8.14 12.47 7.53
N LYS A 296 -8.41 12.34 6.23
CA LYS A 296 -7.42 12.35 5.16
C LYS A 296 -7.76 13.43 4.16
N VAL A 297 -6.74 14.09 3.67
CA VAL A 297 -6.81 15.00 2.52
C VAL A 297 -5.66 14.62 1.61
N GLU A 298 -5.93 14.40 0.35
CA GLU A 298 -4.91 14.17 -0.66
C GLU A 298 -5.20 15.03 -1.89
N THR A 299 -4.16 15.63 -2.44
CA THR A 299 -4.27 16.48 -3.63
C THR A 299 -3.06 16.22 -4.53
N THR A 300 -3.34 15.99 -5.80
CA THR A 300 -2.33 15.96 -6.86
C THR A 300 -2.76 16.89 -7.96
N MET A 301 -1.90 17.81 -8.36
CA MET A 301 -2.15 18.73 -9.47
C MET A 301 -0.91 18.80 -10.34
N GLY A 302 -1.10 18.82 -11.64
CA GLY A 302 0.03 18.89 -12.56
C GLY A 302 -0.38 19.26 -13.96
N TRP A 303 0.61 19.57 -14.77
CA TRP A 303 0.48 19.75 -16.21
C TRP A 303 1.11 18.57 -16.91
N LYS A 304 0.45 18.04 -17.93
CA LYS A 304 0.99 17.00 -18.79
C LYS A 304 0.89 17.40 -20.26
N GLN A 305 1.87 16.95 -21.05
CA GLN A 305 1.88 17.09 -22.48
C GLN A 305 2.33 15.78 -23.13
N GLU A 306 1.48 15.29 -24.05
CA GLU A 306 1.69 14.08 -24.84
C GLU A 306 1.96 14.49 -26.29
N SER A 307 3.22 14.43 -26.72
CA SER A 307 3.66 14.68 -28.07
C SER A 307 4.70 13.62 -28.46
N LYS A 308 5.59 13.87 -29.41
CA LYS A 308 6.74 13.00 -29.67
C LYS A 308 7.56 12.70 -28.41
N HIS A 309 7.69 13.69 -27.54
CA HIS A 309 8.24 13.59 -26.20
C HIS A 309 7.14 13.93 -25.20
N HIS A 310 6.96 13.05 -24.24
CA HIS A 310 6.00 13.23 -23.13
C HIS A 310 6.70 13.94 -21.99
N TRP A 311 6.06 14.95 -21.42
CA TRP A 311 6.55 15.54 -20.20
C TRP A 311 5.41 15.92 -19.26
N ALA A 312 5.68 15.88 -17.99
CA ALA A 312 4.75 16.32 -16.96
C ALA A 312 5.51 16.98 -15.81
N ALA A 313 4.85 17.93 -15.17
CA ALA A 313 5.27 18.48 -13.89
C ALA A 313 4.08 18.47 -12.95
N TYR A 314 4.29 18.10 -11.69
CA TYR A 314 3.20 17.95 -10.73
C TYR A 314 3.65 18.30 -9.31
N ALA A 315 2.65 18.68 -8.50
CA ALA A 315 2.74 18.80 -7.06
C ALA A 315 1.75 17.81 -6.41
N HIS A 316 2.19 17.23 -5.31
CA HIS A 316 1.38 16.32 -4.50
C HIS A 316 1.44 16.74 -3.05
N PHE A 317 0.29 16.69 -2.38
CA PHE A 317 0.16 16.94 -0.95
C PHE A 317 -0.79 15.91 -0.35
N ALA A 318 -0.36 15.27 0.74
CA ALA A 318 -1.18 14.38 1.52
C ALA A 318 -1.08 14.72 3.01
N PHE A 319 -2.21 14.77 3.68
CA PHE A 319 -2.29 14.99 5.11
C PHE A 319 -3.26 13.99 5.73
N THR A 320 -2.77 13.28 6.75
CA THR A 320 -3.59 12.35 7.54
C THR A 320 -3.51 12.73 9.01
N LYS A 321 -4.67 12.95 9.62
CA LYS A 321 -4.82 13.11 11.05
C LYS A 321 -5.50 11.87 11.61
N ARG A 322 -4.86 11.18 12.56
CA ARG A 322 -5.46 10.09 13.33
C ARG A 322 -5.74 10.57 14.75
N SER A 323 -6.89 10.22 15.27
CA SER A 323 -7.30 10.54 16.64
C SER A 323 -7.84 9.28 17.30
N GLY A 324 -7.30 8.95 18.45
CA GLY A 324 -7.70 7.79 19.23
C GLY A 324 -8.44 8.20 20.49
N ASP A 325 -9.69 7.78 20.57
CA ASP A 325 -10.56 7.98 21.73
C ASP A 325 -10.54 6.72 22.60
N GLU A 326 -10.34 6.87 23.88
CA GLU A 326 -10.34 5.79 24.88
C GLU A 326 -11.52 5.94 25.82
N ASN A 327 -12.23 4.85 26.06
CA ASN A 327 -13.37 4.83 26.94
C ASN A 327 -12.92 4.62 28.40
N LEU A 328 -13.42 5.43 29.31
CA LEU A 328 -13.28 5.23 30.74
C LEU A 328 -14.34 4.25 31.22
N ILE A 329 -13.89 3.12 31.76
CA ILE A 329 -14.76 2.02 32.16
C ILE A 329 -14.98 2.07 33.68
N GLY A 330 -16.24 2.16 34.11
CA GLY A 330 -16.65 2.13 35.50
C GLY A 330 -16.53 0.75 36.16
N LYS A 331 -16.91 0.63 37.41
CA LYS A 331 -16.97 -0.67 38.09
C LYS A 331 -17.97 -1.59 37.39
N SER A 332 -17.62 -2.87 37.33
CA SER A 332 -18.53 -3.89 36.85
C SER A 332 -19.69 -4.12 37.82
N ASP A 333 -20.87 -4.22 37.26
CA ASP A 333 -22.02 -4.79 37.97
C ASP A 333 -22.36 -6.13 37.28
N SER A 334 -21.97 -7.24 37.92
CA SER A 334 -22.00 -8.59 37.33
C SER A 334 -21.13 -8.70 36.05
N GLN A 335 -21.74 -8.76 34.90
CA GLN A 335 -21.07 -8.88 33.59
C GLN A 335 -21.13 -7.57 32.78
N TYR A 336 -21.71 -6.53 33.32
CA TYR A 336 -21.85 -5.25 32.64
C TYR A 336 -20.80 -4.24 33.13
N TYR A 337 -20.10 -3.66 32.18
CA TYR A 337 -19.11 -2.60 32.42
C TYR A 337 -19.64 -1.29 31.83
N PRO A 338 -20.04 -0.30 32.65
CA PRO A 338 -20.52 0.97 32.13
C PRO A 338 -19.37 1.81 31.58
N VAL A 339 -19.58 2.41 30.42
CA VAL A 339 -18.70 3.47 29.90
C VAL A 339 -19.11 4.77 30.59
N ILE A 340 -18.24 5.31 31.46
CA ILE A 340 -18.51 6.53 32.27
C ILE A 340 -17.95 7.80 31.64
N GLY A 341 -17.11 7.68 30.63
CA GLY A 341 -16.51 8.82 29.94
C GLY A 341 -15.67 8.38 28.75
N LYS A 342 -15.19 9.36 28.00
CA LYS A 342 -14.37 9.17 26.82
C LYS A 342 -13.31 10.27 26.73
N LEU A 343 -12.06 9.91 26.45
CA LEU A 343 -10.93 10.82 26.33
C LEU A 343 -10.21 10.61 25.01
N THR A 344 -9.88 11.68 24.31
CA THR A 344 -9.01 11.61 23.13
C THR A 344 -7.55 11.63 23.57
N MET A 345 -6.95 10.45 23.67
CA MET A 345 -5.61 10.26 24.23
C MET A 345 -4.53 10.21 23.16
N TYR A 346 -4.78 9.57 22.02
CA TYR A 346 -3.82 9.42 20.92
C TYR A 346 -4.09 10.41 19.80
N LYS A 347 -3.03 11.04 19.30
CA LYS A 347 -3.05 11.94 18.14
C LYS A 347 -1.84 11.65 17.26
N ASP A 348 -2.08 11.52 15.97
CA ASP A 348 -1.05 11.24 14.98
C ASP A 348 -1.30 12.12 13.74
N TYR A 349 -0.24 12.74 13.26
CA TYR A 349 -0.26 13.65 12.11
C TYR A 349 0.82 13.22 11.13
N LEU A 350 0.42 12.84 9.94
CA LEU A 350 1.31 12.54 8.84
C LEU A 350 1.07 13.54 7.71
N MET A 351 2.13 14.24 7.29
CA MET A 351 2.13 15.17 6.16
C MET A 351 3.21 14.74 5.16
N ASP A 352 2.85 14.70 3.90
CA ASP A 352 3.78 14.49 2.78
C ASP A 352 3.50 15.55 1.71
N ALA A 353 4.49 16.35 1.37
CA ALA A 353 4.42 17.36 0.32
C ALA A 353 5.56 17.16 -0.66
N SER A 354 5.27 17.13 -1.95
CA SER A 354 6.28 16.88 -2.97
C SER A 354 5.97 17.55 -4.28
N ILE A 355 7.03 17.81 -5.05
CA ILE A 355 6.98 18.21 -6.44
C ILE A 355 7.71 17.17 -7.27
N GLY A 356 7.29 17.00 -8.50
CA GLY A 356 7.93 16.03 -9.40
C GLY A 356 7.78 16.41 -10.86
N GLY A 357 8.60 15.78 -11.66
CA GLY A 357 8.56 15.87 -13.11
C GLY A 357 8.82 14.52 -13.74
N MET A 358 8.29 14.35 -14.93
CA MET A 358 8.48 13.16 -15.76
C MET A 358 8.79 13.59 -17.19
N TYR A 359 9.73 12.90 -17.83
CA TYR A 359 10.09 13.13 -19.21
C TYR A 359 10.42 11.82 -19.90
N GLY A 360 10.01 11.68 -21.15
CA GLY A 360 10.33 10.50 -21.93
C GLY A 360 9.67 10.43 -23.29
N GLN A 361 9.65 9.26 -23.83
CA GLN A 361 9.02 8.95 -25.12
C GLN A 361 8.24 7.66 -25.00
N GLN A 362 6.98 7.68 -25.46
CA GLN A 362 6.15 6.50 -25.57
C GLN A 362 5.83 6.25 -27.06
N GLY A 363 6.21 5.12 -27.57
CA GLY A 363 6.01 4.80 -29.00
C GLY A 363 6.12 3.31 -29.27
N GLY A 364 5.74 2.89 -30.51
CA GLY A 364 5.64 1.48 -30.89
C GLY A 364 6.95 0.68 -30.81
N ASP A 365 8.09 1.30 -31.17
CA ASP A 365 9.37 0.61 -31.24
C ASP A 365 10.21 0.68 -29.98
N ARG A 366 9.95 1.64 -29.13
CA ARG A 366 10.58 1.81 -27.81
C ARG A 366 9.80 2.81 -26.98
N SER A 367 9.74 2.54 -25.70
CA SER A 367 9.24 3.46 -24.69
C SER A 367 10.31 3.63 -23.62
N TRP A 368 10.55 4.85 -23.20
CA TRP A 368 11.38 5.12 -22.04
C TRP A 368 10.85 6.34 -21.31
N MET A 369 10.91 6.30 -19.99
CA MET A 369 10.50 7.36 -19.11
C MET A 369 11.51 7.53 -17.99
N VAL A 370 11.71 8.78 -17.56
CA VAL A 370 12.47 9.12 -16.37
C VAL A 370 11.63 10.07 -15.53
N SER A 371 11.59 9.86 -14.24
CA SER A 371 10.94 10.77 -13.29
C SER A 371 11.89 11.20 -12.18
N LEU A 372 11.68 12.43 -11.72
CA LEU A 372 12.34 13.01 -10.55
C LEU A 372 11.24 13.53 -9.62
N LYS A 373 11.35 13.21 -8.33
CA LYS A 373 10.45 13.68 -7.28
C LYS A 373 11.26 14.14 -6.09
N ALA A 374 10.97 15.33 -5.57
CA ALA A 374 11.55 15.84 -4.33
C ALA A 374 10.42 16.22 -3.37
N GLY A 375 10.62 15.98 -2.08
CA GLY A 375 9.56 16.23 -1.12
C GLY A 375 10.03 16.30 0.33
N TYR A 376 9.06 16.56 1.17
CA TYR A 376 9.22 16.65 2.61
C TYR A 376 8.10 15.86 3.29
N ARG A 377 8.47 15.03 4.25
CA ARG A 377 7.55 14.22 5.06
C ARG A 377 7.76 14.52 6.53
N ASN A 378 6.67 14.83 7.23
CA ASN A 378 6.66 14.95 8.69
C ASN A 378 5.67 13.95 9.28
N HIS A 379 6.07 13.30 10.36
CA HIS A 379 5.22 12.36 11.09
C HIS A 379 5.37 12.61 12.59
N ARG A 380 4.26 12.98 13.23
CA ARG A 380 4.21 13.35 14.64
C ARG A 380 3.15 12.54 15.36
N GLU A 381 3.58 11.66 16.27
CA GLU A 381 2.74 10.84 17.13
C GLU A 381 2.78 11.40 18.57
N ARG A 382 1.62 11.60 19.20
CA ARG A 382 1.50 12.10 20.56
C ARG A 382 0.48 11.29 21.36
N TYR A 383 0.82 10.95 22.58
CA TYR A 383 -0.09 10.46 23.61
C TYR A 383 -0.25 11.54 24.68
N VAL A 384 -1.50 11.83 25.11
CA VAL A 384 -1.79 13.02 25.91
C VAL A 384 -1.36 12.85 27.36
N TYR A 385 -1.67 11.70 27.97
CA TYR A 385 -1.31 11.44 29.38
C TYR A 385 -1.07 9.95 29.64
N PRO A 386 0.10 9.57 30.17
CA PRO A 386 1.27 10.42 30.39
C PRO A 386 1.75 11.01 29.05
N GLU A 387 2.22 12.25 29.08
CA GLU A 387 2.64 12.91 27.83
C GLU A 387 3.79 12.14 27.19
N ARG A 388 3.64 11.76 25.92
CA ARG A 388 4.65 11.11 25.10
C ARG A 388 4.59 11.65 23.68
N LEU A 389 5.74 11.82 23.07
CA LEU A 389 5.85 12.39 21.73
C LEU A 389 6.96 11.66 20.96
N LEU A 390 6.63 11.28 19.74
CA LEU A 390 7.61 10.94 18.70
C LEU A 390 7.36 11.87 17.51
N ASP A 391 8.34 12.70 17.18
CA ASP A 391 8.30 13.62 16.04
C ASP A 391 9.49 13.35 15.14
N ARG A 392 9.27 13.31 13.82
CA ARG A 392 10.33 13.06 12.83
C ARG A 392 9.99 13.66 11.49
N ALA A 393 11.01 14.24 10.86
CA ALA A 393 10.86 14.82 9.53
C ALA A 393 12.01 14.40 8.62
N HIS A 394 11.65 14.13 7.35
CA HIS A 394 12.59 13.76 6.30
C HIS A 394 12.36 14.64 5.07
N ALA A 395 13.44 15.12 4.48
CA ALA A 395 13.45 15.59 3.10
C ALA A 395 13.88 14.43 2.21
N TYR A 396 13.31 14.32 1.02
CA TYR A 396 13.65 13.20 0.14
C TYR A 396 13.74 13.60 -1.32
N VAL A 397 14.55 12.85 -2.05
CA VAL A 397 14.64 12.89 -3.51
C VAL A 397 14.53 11.47 -4.03
N LYS A 398 13.70 11.27 -5.05
CA LYS A 398 13.54 10.00 -5.77
C LYS A 398 13.76 10.20 -7.25
N VAL A 399 14.45 9.25 -7.87
CA VAL A 399 14.63 9.13 -9.32
C VAL A 399 14.11 7.78 -9.74
N ALA A 400 13.34 7.71 -10.80
CA ALA A 400 12.92 6.44 -11.38
C ALA A 400 13.04 6.48 -12.90
N GLY A 401 13.31 5.33 -13.49
CA GLY A 401 13.40 5.18 -14.94
C GLY A 401 12.83 3.86 -15.39
N GLU A 402 12.17 3.87 -16.53
CA GLU A 402 11.63 2.69 -17.20
C GLU A 402 12.05 2.69 -18.66
N TRP A 403 12.37 1.53 -19.17
CA TRP A 403 12.70 1.30 -20.57
C TRP A 403 12.03 0.02 -21.06
N MET A 404 11.31 0.11 -22.16
CA MET A 404 10.64 -1.00 -22.84
C MET A 404 11.01 -1.01 -24.31
N ARG A 405 11.31 -2.20 -24.84
CA ARG A 405 11.65 -2.38 -26.25
C ARG A 405 11.24 -3.76 -26.77
N PRO A 406 10.60 -3.86 -27.94
CA PRO A 406 10.50 -5.11 -28.65
C PRO A 406 11.89 -5.51 -29.19
N MET A 407 12.38 -6.65 -28.77
CA MET A 407 13.67 -7.23 -29.24
C MET A 407 13.50 -8.02 -30.52
N SER A 408 12.31 -8.54 -30.73
CA SER A 408 11.90 -9.24 -31.96
C SER A 408 10.37 -9.12 -32.12
N ARG A 409 9.81 -9.68 -33.20
CA ARG A 409 8.35 -9.74 -33.40
C ARG A 409 7.60 -10.51 -32.32
N ARG A 410 8.31 -11.24 -31.43
CA ARG A 410 7.71 -12.07 -30.41
C ARG A 410 8.24 -11.80 -29.00
N LEU A 411 9.37 -11.17 -28.88
CA LEU A 411 10.04 -10.96 -27.59
C LEU A 411 10.14 -9.47 -27.32
N SER A 412 9.60 -9.02 -26.19
CA SER A 412 9.75 -7.68 -25.66
C SER A 412 10.46 -7.73 -24.32
N LEU A 413 11.32 -6.76 -24.06
CA LEU A 413 12.03 -6.60 -22.80
C LEU A 413 11.66 -5.27 -22.16
N SER A 414 11.43 -5.30 -20.84
CA SER A 414 11.24 -4.12 -20.01
C SER A 414 12.22 -4.13 -18.86
N LEU A 415 12.80 -3.00 -18.61
CA LEU A 415 13.71 -2.76 -17.49
C LEU A 415 13.24 -1.52 -16.76
N GLY A 416 13.23 -1.58 -15.45
CA GLY A 416 12.95 -0.42 -14.60
C GLY A 416 13.88 -0.37 -13.41
N ALA A 417 14.17 0.84 -12.98
CA ALA A 417 14.98 1.12 -11.80
C ALA A 417 14.45 2.35 -11.09
N ASP A 418 14.44 2.32 -9.78
CA ASP A 418 14.21 3.49 -8.96
C ASP A 418 15.17 3.55 -7.78
N ALA A 419 15.49 4.75 -7.36
CA ALA A 419 16.28 5.00 -6.15
C ALA A 419 15.76 6.25 -5.45
N GLY A 420 15.77 6.22 -4.13
CA GLY A 420 15.35 7.33 -3.28
C GLY A 420 16.27 7.50 -2.08
N HIS A 421 16.56 8.74 -1.72
CA HIS A 421 17.25 9.06 -0.48
C HIS A 421 16.37 9.93 0.41
N TYR A 422 16.22 9.50 1.65
CA TYR A 422 15.47 10.21 2.69
C TYR A 422 16.44 10.68 3.76
N ALA A 423 16.68 11.98 3.78
CA ALA A 423 17.54 12.62 4.76
C ALA A 423 16.71 13.07 5.96
N ARG A 424 17.10 12.68 7.16
CA ARG A 424 16.52 13.20 8.38
C ARG A 424 16.75 14.70 8.50
N VAL A 425 15.68 15.46 8.68
CA VAL A 425 15.72 16.92 8.89
C VAL A 425 15.66 17.25 10.37
N SER A 426 14.71 16.63 11.07
CA SER A 426 14.54 16.82 12.51
C SER A 426 13.96 15.57 13.15
N ASP A 427 14.25 15.39 14.43
CA ASP A 427 13.65 14.36 15.26
C ASP A 427 13.54 14.82 16.72
N ASN A 428 12.49 14.36 17.39
CA ASN A 428 12.29 14.61 18.81
C ASN A 428 11.51 13.47 19.46
N MET A 429 11.99 12.98 20.60
CA MET A 429 11.32 12.00 21.43
C MET A 429 11.19 12.54 22.85
N VAL A 430 9.94 12.60 23.35
CA VAL A 430 9.64 13.02 24.72
C VAL A 430 8.89 11.88 25.40
N MET A 431 9.47 11.36 26.49
CA MET A 431 8.93 10.22 27.24
C MET A 431 9.05 10.48 28.76
N PRO A 432 8.49 11.57 29.30
CA PRO A 432 8.58 11.86 30.72
C PRO A 432 7.82 10.78 31.51
N PHE A 433 8.30 10.49 32.71
CA PHE A 433 7.75 9.48 33.62
C PHE A 433 7.74 8.03 33.07
N ALA A 434 8.36 7.78 31.91
CA ALA A 434 8.54 6.42 31.41
C ALA A 434 9.73 5.75 32.14
N ASN A 435 9.52 4.55 32.62
CA ASN A 435 10.65 3.69 33.00
C ASN A 435 11.34 3.20 31.75
N MET A 436 12.47 3.83 31.39
CA MET A 436 13.19 3.58 30.14
C MET A 436 13.88 2.20 30.09
N THR A 437 13.88 1.45 31.18
CA THR A 437 14.33 0.05 31.23
C THR A 437 13.17 -0.94 31.13
N SER A 438 11.92 -0.46 31.07
CA SER A 438 10.77 -1.33 30.84
C SER A 438 10.75 -1.81 29.40
N LYS A 439 10.23 -3.02 29.17
CA LYS A 439 10.08 -3.61 27.83
C LYS A 439 9.28 -2.72 26.86
N PHE A 440 8.26 -2.01 27.34
CA PHE A 440 7.48 -1.08 26.51
C PHE A 440 8.32 0.13 26.05
N ALA A 441 9.12 0.70 26.94
CA ALA A 441 9.98 1.82 26.60
C ALA A 441 11.15 1.38 25.69
N GLU A 442 11.66 0.16 25.88
CA GLU A 442 12.67 -0.44 25.01
C GLU A 442 12.13 -0.62 23.58
N MET A 443 10.91 -1.19 23.40
CA MET A 443 10.23 -1.32 22.13
C MET A 443 10.09 0.03 21.42
N ILE A 444 9.60 1.08 22.11
CA ILE A 444 9.45 2.41 21.52
C ILE A 444 10.78 3.03 21.14
N ARG A 445 11.82 2.87 21.95
CA ARG A 445 13.17 3.35 21.67
C ARG A 445 13.78 2.65 20.47
N HIS A 446 13.59 1.34 20.36
CA HIS A 446 13.99 0.54 19.21
C HIS A 446 13.31 1.04 17.92
N LYS A 447 11.99 1.12 17.92
CA LYS A 447 11.20 1.65 16.79
C LYS A 447 11.66 3.05 16.40
N TYR A 448 11.85 3.95 17.38
CA TYR A 448 12.24 5.34 17.11
C TYR A 448 13.61 5.45 16.47
N ARG A 449 14.58 4.60 16.85
CA ARG A 449 15.91 4.53 16.24
C ARG A 449 15.84 4.39 14.72
N PHE A 450 14.99 3.49 14.23
CA PHE A 450 14.84 3.24 12.78
C PHE A 450 13.96 4.24 12.06
N VAL A 451 12.80 4.58 12.63
CA VAL A 451 11.84 5.45 11.91
C VAL A 451 12.30 6.89 11.78
N LYS A 452 13.27 7.35 12.58
CA LYS A 452 13.92 8.67 12.46
C LYS A 452 15.17 8.65 11.58
N ALA A 453 15.74 7.49 11.32
CA ALA A 453 17.00 7.38 10.60
C ALA A 453 16.90 7.86 9.16
N SER A 454 18.01 8.40 8.63
CA SER A 454 18.13 8.58 7.19
C SER A 454 18.27 7.23 6.51
N TYR A 455 17.72 7.07 5.34
CA TYR A 455 17.81 5.82 4.59
C TYR A 455 17.81 6.04 3.08
N THR A 456 18.36 5.06 2.37
CA THR A 456 18.34 4.99 0.92
C THR A 456 17.63 3.73 0.49
N GLU A 457 16.70 3.85 -0.44
CA GLU A 457 16.02 2.72 -1.08
C GLU A 457 16.42 2.63 -2.54
N ALA A 458 16.52 1.43 -3.07
CA ALA A 458 16.76 1.18 -4.50
C ALA A 458 16.04 -0.08 -4.94
N HIS A 459 15.41 -0.04 -6.11
CA HIS A 459 14.72 -1.17 -6.71
C HIS A 459 15.09 -1.31 -8.17
N LEU A 460 15.16 -2.55 -8.63
CA LEU A 460 15.38 -2.92 -10.02
C LEU A 460 14.36 -3.96 -10.42
N HIS A 461 13.82 -3.87 -11.63
CA HIS A 461 13.01 -4.94 -12.19
C HIS A 461 13.33 -5.16 -13.67
N ALA A 462 13.17 -6.41 -14.08
CA ALA A 462 13.33 -6.84 -15.46
C ALA A 462 12.22 -7.81 -15.81
N ARG A 463 11.54 -7.57 -16.94
CA ARG A 463 10.49 -8.43 -17.47
C ARG A 463 10.70 -8.73 -18.93
N GLY A 464 10.57 -10.00 -19.29
CA GLY A 464 10.56 -10.49 -20.68
C GLY A 464 9.19 -11.03 -21.01
N ASP A 465 8.59 -10.56 -22.11
CA ASP A 465 7.31 -11.02 -22.65
C ASP A 465 7.52 -11.74 -23.98
N TYR A 466 7.01 -12.96 -24.11
CA TYR A 466 7.09 -13.77 -25.31
C TYR A 466 5.71 -14.07 -25.87
N HIS A 467 5.45 -13.63 -27.10
CA HIS A 467 4.18 -13.84 -27.80
C HIS A 467 4.18 -15.15 -28.60
N LEU A 468 3.20 -16.01 -28.35
CA LEU A 468 3.03 -17.26 -29.05
C LEU A 468 2.59 -17.04 -30.52
N LYS A 469 3.10 -17.88 -31.42
CA LYS A 469 2.75 -17.81 -32.83
C LYS A 469 1.28 -18.17 -33.06
N SER A 470 0.55 -17.35 -33.80
CA SER A 470 -0.87 -17.56 -34.12
C SER A 470 -1.83 -17.67 -32.93
N SER A 471 -1.45 -17.16 -31.79
CA SER A 471 -2.26 -17.16 -30.54
C SER A 471 -2.44 -15.75 -29.99
N SER A 472 -3.56 -15.54 -29.32
CA SER A 472 -3.75 -14.34 -28.47
C SER A 472 -3.02 -14.41 -27.13
N ILE A 473 -2.24 -15.43 -26.87
CA ILE A 473 -1.56 -15.68 -25.60
C ILE A 473 -0.12 -15.21 -25.67
N GLY A 474 0.32 -14.47 -24.64
CA GLY A 474 1.71 -14.17 -24.34
C GLY A 474 2.13 -14.82 -23.03
N LEU A 475 3.39 -15.18 -22.92
CA LEU A 475 4.01 -15.65 -21.67
C LEU A 475 4.97 -14.58 -21.20
N PHE A 476 5.09 -14.40 -19.89
CA PHE A 476 6.12 -13.51 -19.36
C PHE A 476 6.80 -14.07 -18.12
N ALA A 477 8.01 -13.60 -17.91
CA ALA A 477 8.75 -13.79 -16.66
C ALA A 477 9.28 -12.43 -16.19
N GLU A 478 9.21 -12.20 -14.89
CA GLU A 478 9.68 -10.96 -14.27
C GLU A 478 10.46 -11.28 -13.00
N VAL A 479 11.54 -10.53 -12.79
CA VAL A 479 12.31 -10.54 -11.54
C VAL A 479 12.46 -9.10 -11.09
N ALA A 480 12.16 -8.86 -9.81
CA ALA A 480 12.34 -7.57 -9.16
C ALA A 480 13.14 -7.75 -7.88
N GLY A 481 14.09 -6.88 -7.63
CA GLY A 481 14.88 -6.85 -6.40
C GLY A 481 14.92 -5.46 -5.82
N GLY A 482 14.98 -5.35 -4.50
CA GLY A 482 15.04 -4.08 -3.80
C GLY A 482 15.87 -4.16 -2.54
N MET A 483 16.43 -3.01 -2.15
CA MET A 483 17.15 -2.86 -0.90
C MET A 483 16.80 -1.54 -0.23
N VAL A 484 16.82 -1.54 1.10
CA VAL A 484 16.80 -0.34 1.93
C VAL A 484 18.02 -0.38 2.83
N LEU A 485 18.82 0.68 2.77
CA LEU A 485 20.00 0.87 3.60
C LEU A 485 19.72 1.97 4.61
N CYS A 486 19.69 1.62 5.87
CA CYS A 486 19.48 2.58 6.97
C CYS A 486 20.82 3.13 7.48
N SER A 487 20.87 4.40 7.90
CA SER A 487 22.04 5.00 8.52
C SER A 487 22.48 4.32 9.82
N GLU A 488 21.61 3.54 10.45
CA GLU A 488 21.89 2.72 11.64
C GLU A 488 22.66 1.41 11.31
N ARG A 489 23.17 1.28 10.08
CA ARG A 489 23.90 0.11 9.54
C ARG A 489 23.04 -1.13 9.31
N GLU A 490 21.74 -1.01 9.43
CA GLU A 490 20.80 -2.09 9.17
C GLU A 490 20.27 -2.01 7.75
N GLN A 491 19.88 -3.16 7.22
CA GLN A 491 19.40 -3.27 5.85
C GLN A 491 18.16 -4.15 5.73
N GLN A 492 17.38 -3.84 4.71
CA GLN A 492 16.31 -4.68 4.21
C GLN A 492 16.60 -5.06 2.77
N VAL A 493 16.40 -6.32 2.43
CA VAL A 493 16.52 -6.83 1.05
C VAL A 493 15.23 -7.55 0.69
N GLY A 494 14.75 -7.30 -0.53
CA GLY A 494 13.58 -7.96 -1.10
C GLY A 494 13.88 -8.55 -2.48
N LEU A 495 13.25 -9.69 -2.79
CA LEU A 495 13.29 -10.33 -4.10
C LEU A 495 11.91 -10.85 -4.44
N ARG A 496 11.43 -10.50 -5.65
CA ARG A 496 10.21 -11.06 -6.23
C ARG A 496 10.52 -11.71 -7.56
N ALA A 497 10.03 -12.92 -7.75
CA ALA A 497 10.03 -13.60 -9.04
C ALA A 497 8.59 -13.90 -9.45
N SER A 498 8.26 -13.64 -10.70
CA SER A 498 6.90 -13.83 -11.23
C SER A 498 6.96 -14.48 -12.60
N VAL A 499 6.00 -15.33 -12.87
CA VAL A 499 5.72 -15.85 -14.22
C VAL A 499 4.24 -15.71 -14.50
N GLY A 500 3.88 -15.53 -15.75
CA GLY A 500 2.47 -15.34 -16.06
C GLY A 500 2.14 -15.43 -17.54
N VAL A 501 0.86 -15.22 -17.78
CA VAL A 501 0.23 -15.29 -19.10
C VAL A 501 -0.53 -13.99 -19.34
N THR A 502 -0.41 -13.43 -20.54
CA THR A 502 -1.20 -12.29 -21.03
C THR A 502 -2.15 -12.75 -22.13
N PHE A 503 -3.38 -12.21 -22.15
CA PHE A 503 -4.42 -12.60 -23.14
C PHE A 503 -5.41 -11.47 -23.42
#